data_38348fecc154c2f55e65c4e39b101211
#
_entry.id   38348fecc154c2f55e65c4e39b101211
#
_cell.length_a   1.000
_cell.length_b   1.000
_cell.length_c   1.000
_cell.angle_alpha   90.00
_cell.angle_beta   90.00
_cell.angle_gamma   90.00
#
_symmetry.space_group_name_H-M   'P 1'
#
loop_
_entity.id
_entity.type
_entity.pdbx_description
1 polymer ?
#
loop_
_entity_poly.entity_id
_entity_poly.type
_entity_poly.pdbx_seq_one_letter_code
_entity_poly.pdbx_strand_id
1 'polypeptide(L)'
;MRRPTRESEKREKKRKMNLSIVFAKMAMLVLIMLLGYLCARIGITGPEFNQRVTPLVMNVLLTATILNSVLSVPDFTGREIVDYVLVLTAATVLQVVMAWFLPRLLRTRSGDAGATRLVTAFGNVGFVGLPVVAAIFGDEMVFFASLCNIPFNLALYSIGAAQLSGTDGARFDWRKVLNMPVIATLLSVVLLLSRIHVPAVIADMISTLAGATIPLSMLIIGTSLGAISVRAALTDWRVYAVSAARLLVCPLLTWLVLRPFVSGVLLGIPVLLAACPSAMVVTALCLQYERSDAFASKCIFLSTVLSAVTIPLLIWLLF
;
A
#
# COMPACT_ATOMS: atom_id res chain seq x y z
N MET A 1 -23.32 1.24 -38.61
CA MET A 1 -23.13 0.68 -37.25
C MET A 1 -22.90 -0.83 -37.39
N ARG A 2 -21.68 -1.32 -37.05
CA ARG A 2 -21.38 -2.78 -37.07
C ARG A 2 -21.95 -3.41 -35.79
N ARG A 3 -22.78 -4.46 -35.95
CA ARG A 3 -23.27 -5.22 -34.79
C ARG A 3 -22.07 -5.84 -34.01
N PRO A 4 -22.07 -5.78 -32.67
CA PRO A 4 -21.01 -6.38 -31.88
C PRO A 4 -20.93 -7.88 -32.17
N THR A 5 -19.72 -8.43 -32.27
CA THR A 5 -19.52 -9.84 -32.47
C THR A 5 -19.78 -10.61 -31.16
N ARG A 6 -20.24 -11.87 -31.24
CA ARG A 6 -20.47 -12.74 -30.05
C ARG A 6 -19.25 -12.79 -29.11
N GLU A 7 -18.07 -12.61 -29.64
CA GLU A 7 -16.81 -12.63 -28.89
C GLU A 7 -16.58 -11.31 -28.15
N SER A 8 -16.95 -10.17 -28.75
CA SER A 8 -16.91 -8.86 -28.08
C SER A 8 -17.93 -8.78 -26.94
N GLU A 9 -19.13 -9.36 -27.13
CA GLU A 9 -20.15 -9.44 -26.08
C GLU A 9 -19.72 -10.35 -24.91
N LYS A 10 -19.07 -11.48 -25.18
CA LYS A 10 -18.51 -12.35 -24.13
C LYS A 10 -17.37 -11.66 -23.36
N ARG A 11 -16.49 -10.93 -24.04
CA ARG A 11 -15.41 -10.17 -23.40
C ARG A 11 -15.98 -9.02 -22.54
N GLU A 12 -16.98 -8.31 -23.03
CA GLU A 12 -17.63 -7.24 -22.27
C GLU A 12 -18.39 -7.79 -21.05
N LYS A 13 -19.10 -8.90 -21.18
CA LYS A 13 -19.77 -9.58 -20.07
C LYS A 13 -18.79 -10.11 -19.00
N LYS A 14 -17.63 -10.67 -19.44
CA LYS A 14 -16.55 -11.11 -18.54
C LYS A 14 -15.89 -9.93 -17.83
N ARG A 15 -15.68 -8.83 -18.54
CA ARG A 15 -15.15 -7.56 -17.96
C ARG A 15 -16.13 -6.95 -16.95
N LYS A 16 -17.42 -6.85 -17.26
CA LYS A 16 -18.46 -6.36 -16.33
C LYS A 16 -18.59 -7.23 -15.08
N MET A 17 -18.50 -8.55 -15.24
CA MET A 17 -18.56 -9.50 -14.13
C MET A 17 -17.32 -9.37 -13.20
N ASN A 18 -16.12 -9.21 -13.77
CA ASN A 18 -14.91 -8.97 -12.99
C ASN A 18 -14.95 -7.64 -12.22
N LEU A 19 -15.47 -6.59 -12.85
CA LEU A 19 -15.62 -5.27 -12.21
C LEU A 19 -16.59 -5.31 -11.02
N SER A 20 -17.73 -5.98 -11.14
CA SER A 20 -18.70 -6.09 -10.03
C SER A 20 -18.09 -6.81 -8.82
N ILE A 21 -17.28 -7.83 -9.04
CA ILE A 21 -16.55 -8.55 -7.98
C ILE A 21 -15.52 -7.63 -7.32
N VAL A 22 -14.76 -6.85 -8.10
CA VAL A 22 -13.80 -5.88 -7.57
C VAL A 22 -14.50 -4.83 -6.71
N PHE A 23 -15.59 -4.22 -7.22
CA PHE A 23 -16.35 -3.24 -6.44
C PHE A 23 -16.95 -3.84 -5.16
N ALA A 24 -17.47 -5.08 -5.20
CA ALA A 24 -17.98 -5.75 -4.01
C ALA A 24 -16.88 -6.01 -2.97
N LYS A 25 -15.72 -6.48 -3.38
CA LYS A 25 -14.57 -6.67 -2.50
C LYS A 25 -14.05 -5.35 -1.91
N MET A 26 -13.97 -4.29 -2.71
CA MET A 26 -13.60 -2.96 -2.22
C MET A 26 -14.63 -2.40 -1.25
N ALA A 27 -15.92 -2.55 -1.53
CA ALA A 27 -16.99 -2.16 -0.62
C ALA A 27 -16.88 -2.91 0.73
N MET A 28 -16.59 -4.21 0.70
CA MET A 28 -16.33 -4.99 1.91
C MET A 28 -15.18 -4.41 2.75
N LEU A 29 -14.03 -4.07 2.13
CA LEU A 29 -12.91 -3.45 2.83
C LEU A 29 -13.31 -2.11 3.46
N VAL A 30 -14.04 -1.27 2.72
CA VAL A 30 -14.54 0.02 3.22
C VAL A 30 -15.52 -0.17 4.37
N LEU A 31 -16.44 -1.15 4.31
CA LEU A 31 -17.37 -1.43 5.39
C LEU A 31 -16.66 -1.87 6.68
N ILE A 32 -15.62 -2.71 6.59
CA ILE A 32 -14.82 -3.10 7.76
C ILE A 32 -14.08 -1.88 8.32
N MET A 33 -13.54 -1.02 7.46
CA MET A 33 -12.90 0.23 7.87
C MET A 33 -13.89 1.17 8.56
N LEU A 34 -15.11 1.31 8.04
CA LEU A 34 -16.18 2.09 8.67
C LEU A 34 -16.59 1.49 10.04
N LEU A 35 -16.62 0.17 10.17
CA LEU A 35 -16.86 -0.48 11.47
C LEU A 35 -15.76 -0.09 12.47
N GLY A 36 -14.48 -0.11 12.07
CA GLY A 36 -13.37 0.35 12.91
C GLY A 36 -13.49 1.83 13.32
N TYR A 37 -13.92 2.69 12.38
CA TYR A 37 -14.21 4.10 12.65
C TYR A 37 -15.34 4.25 13.69
N LEU A 38 -16.44 3.52 13.53
CA LEU A 38 -17.56 3.53 14.49
C LEU A 38 -17.12 3.03 15.87
N CYS A 39 -16.38 1.92 15.94
CA CYS A 39 -15.81 1.41 17.19
C CYS A 39 -14.98 2.47 17.93
N ALA A 40 -14.19 3.25 17.20
CA ALA A 40 -13.43 4.34 17.78
C ALA A 40 -14.32 5.48 18.28
N ARG A 41 -15.37 5.82 17.52
CA ARG A 41 -16.30 6.90 17.91
C ARG A 41 -17.15 6.57 19.13
N ILE A 42 -17.46 5.29 19.37
CA ILE A 42 -18.21 4.82 20.56
C ILE A 42 -17.29 4.36 21.70
N GLY A 43 -15.96 4.49 21.55
CA GLY A 43 -14.98 4.21 22.62
C GLY A 43 -14.61 2.73 22.82
N ILE A 44 -14.99 1.82 21.90
CA ILE A 44 -14.59 0.41 21.94
C ILE A 44 -13.10 0.27 21.56
N THR A 45 -12.64 1.06 20.59
CA THR A 45 -11.24 1.10 20.14
C THR A 45 -10.70 2.52 20.25
N GLY A 46 -9.36 2.67 20.22
CA GLY A 46 -8.72 3.98 20.35
C GLY A 46 -7.23 3.93 20.04
N PRO A 47 -6.47 5.01 20.34
CA PRO A 47 -5.03 5.06 20.10
C PRO A 47 -4.26 3.91 20.76
N GLU A 48 -4.62 3.51 21.99
CA GLU A 48 -3.98 2.39 22.69
C GLU A 48 -4.21 1.05 21.98
N PHE A 49 -5.43 0.82 21.46
CA PHE A 49 -5.72 -0.36 20.64
C PHE A 49 -4.78 -0.41 19.44
N ASN A 50 -4.65 0.70 18.70
CA ASN A 50 -3.77 0.76 17.55
C ASN A 50 -2.30 0.55 17.93
N GLN A 51 -1.82 1.13 19.03
CA GLN A 51 -0.44 0.94 19.49
C GLN A 51 -0.11 -0.52 19.78
N ARG A 52 -1.06 -1.28 20.34
CA ARG A 52 -0.87 -2.70 20.70
C ARG A 52 -1.09 -3.64 19.53
N VAL A 53 -2.09 -3.38 18.69
CA VAL A 53 -2.50 -4.30 17.62
C VAL A 53 -1.70 -4.10 16.33
N THR A 54 -1.26 -2.86 16.02
CA THR A 54 -0.45 -2.59 14.83
C THR A 54 0.83 -3.44 14.75
N PRO A 55 1.65 -3.57 15.80
CA PRO A 55 2.82 -4.45 15.77
C PRO A 55 2.48 -5.92 15.54
N LEU A 56 1.37 -6.40 16.11
CA LEU A 56 0.89 -7.77 15.88
C LEU A 56 0.53 -7.98 14.40
N VAL A 57 -0.24 -7.06 13.83
CA VAL A 57 -0.62 -7.16 12.41
C VAL A 57 0.61 -7.07 11.52
N MET A 58 1.52 -6.13 11.76
CA MET A 58 2.71 -5.98 10.92
C MET A 58 3.69 -7.13 11.04
N ASN A 59 3.96 -7.60 12.25
CA ASN A 59 5.05 -8.56 12.47
C ASN A 59 4.59 -10.01 12.39
N VAL A 60 3.32 -10.30 12.62
CA VAL A 60 2.78 -11.67 12.63
C VAL A 60 1.84 -11.89 11.46
N LEU A 61 0.76 -11.12 11.35
CA LEU A 61 -0.29 -11.41 10.39
C LEU A 61 0.11 -11.08 8.95
N LEU A 62 0.77 -9.93 8.71
CA LEU A 62 1.31 -9.61 7.38
C LEU A 62 2.41 -10.59 6.96
N THR A 63 3.25 -11.00 7.91
CA THR A 63 4.26 -12.05 7.70
C THR A 63 3.59 -13.35 7.27
N ALA A 64 2.54 -13.77 7.99
CA ALA A 64 1.75 -14.95 7.63
C ALA A 64 1.10 -14.81 6.26
N THR A 65 0.55 -13.63 5.92
CA THR A 65 -0.06 -13.37 4.61
C THR A 65 0.95 -13.51 3.46
N ILE A 66 2.15 -12.94 3.63
CA ILE A 66 3.22 -13.03 2.63
C ILE A 66 3.68 -14.48 2.47
N LEU A 67 3.86 -15.22 3.57
CA LEU A 67 4.21 -16.64 3.52
C LEU A 67 3.09 -17.48 2.91
N ASN A 68 1.83 -17.25 3.30
CA ASN A 68 0.68 -17.96 2.77
C ASN A 68 0.55 -17.82 1.25
N SER A 69 0.86 -16.63 0.72
CA SER A 69 0.77 -16.37 -0.72
C SER A 69 1.70 -17.25 -1.55
N VAL A 70 2.80 -17.73 -0.98
CA VAL A 70 3.76 -18.63 -1.65
C VAL A 70 3.39 -20.10 -1.49
N LEU A 71 2.74 -20.48 -0.37
CA LEU A 71 2.35 -21.86 -0.13
C LEU A 71 1.28 -22.37 -1.10
N SER A 72 0.53 -21.45 -1.72
CA SER A 72 -0.59 -21.76 -2.66
C SER A 72 -0.22 -21.52 -4.12
N VAL A 73 1.04 -21.18 -4.41
CA VAL A 73 1.44 -20.74 -5.75
C VAL A 73 1.91 -21.91 -6.61
N PRO A 74 1.40 -22.06 -7.85
CA PRO A 74 2.01 -22.91 -8.86
C PRO A 74 3.35 -22.34 -9.35
N ASP A 75 4.19 -23.19 -9.92
CA ASP A 75 5.56 -22.92 -10.38
C ASP A 75 5.79 -21.54 -11.01
N PHE A 76 6.45 -20.64 -10.24
CA PHE A 76 7.03 -19.42 -10.79
C PHE A 76 8.52 -19.57 -11.04
N THR A 77 9.00 -18.85 -12.05
CA THR A 77 10.42 -18.84 -12.41
C THR A 77 11.16 -17.72 -11.68
N GLY A 78 12.46 -17.93 -11.39
CA GLY A 78 13.31 -16.88 -10.83
C GLY A 78 13.35 -15.60 -11.68
N ARG A 79 13.10 -15.71 -12.99
CA ARG A 79 13.02 -14.57 -13.90
C ARG A 79 11.82 -13.66 -13.59
N GLU A 80 10.66 -14.23 -13.32
CA GLU A 80 9.47 -13.45 -12.96
C GLU A 80 9.70 -12.65 -11.68
N ILE A 81 10.36 -13.23 -10.68
CA ILE A 81 10.74 -12.52 -9.44
C ILE A 81 11.61 -11.30 -9.78
N VAL A 82 12.62 -11.47 -10.62
CA VAL A 82 13.50 -10.37 -11.04
C VAL A 82 12.71 -9.29 -11.78
N ASP A 83 11.83 -9.67 -12.71
CA ASP A 83 11.01 -8.73 -13.46
C ASP A 83 10.12 -7.90 -12.52
N TYR A 84 9.46 -8.52 -11.54
CA TYR A 84 8.67 -7.81 -10.54
C TYR A 84 9.53 -6.88 -9.66
N VAL A 85 10.69 -7.34 -9.18
CA VAL A 85 11.60 -6.50 -8.38
C VAL A 85 12.05 -5.27 -9.16
N LEU A 86 12.42 -5.43 -10.44
CA LEU A 86 12.83 -4.32 -11.30
C LEU A 86 11.69 -3.32 -11.52
N VAL A 87 10.51 -3.80 -11.86
CA VAL A 87 9.35 -2.94 -12.12
C VAL A 87 8.87 -2.21 -10.85
N LEU A 88 8.85 -2.90 -9.70
CA LEU A 88 8.49 -2.29 -8.42
C LEU A 88 9.54 -1.29 -7.93
N THR A 89 10.83 -1.56 -8.20
CA THR A 89 11.90 -0.61 -7.92
C THR A 89 11.77 0.64 -8.81
N ALA A 90 11.53 0.46 -10.10
CA ALA A 90 11.30 1.57 -11.02
C ALA A 90 10.09 2.43 -10.60
N ALA A 91 8.97 1.78 -10.20
CA ALA A 91 7.80 2.48 -9.68
C ALA A 91 8.12 3.27 -8.39
N THR A 92 8.88 2.68 -7.46
CA THR A 92 9.30 3.35 -6.22
C THR A 92 10.19 4.56 -6.50
N VAL A 93 11.17 4.41 -7.38
CA VAL A 93 12.06 5.51 -7.80
C VAL A 93 11.24 6.63 -8.45
N LEU A 94 10.32 6.31 -9.34
CA LEU A 94 9.45 7.29 -10.00
C LEU A 94 8.64 8.09 -8.98
N GLN A 95 8.05 7.43 -7.97
CA GLN A 95 7.28 8.07 -6.92
C GLN A 95 8.16 9.00 -6.05
N VAL A 96 9.37 8.56 -5.69
CA VAL A 96 10.33 9.38 -4.93
C VAL A 96 10.75 10.61 -5.73
N VAL A 97 11.08 10.44 -7.00
CA VAL A 97 11.46 11.55 -7.90
C VAL A 97 10.32 12.55 -8.04
N MET A 98 9.10 12.08 -8.28
CA MET A 98 7.92 12.95 -8.39
C MET A 98 7.67 13.71 -7.08
N ALA A 99 7.74 13.03 -5.94
CA ALA A 99 7.53 13.62 -4.64
C ALA A 99 8.58 14.69 -4.28
N TRP A 100 9.78 14.60 -4.86
CA TRP A 100 10.85 15.59 -4.66
C TRP A 100 10.47 16.99 -5.13
N PHE A 101 9.74 17.08 -6.24
CA PHE A 101 9.33 18.36 -6.84
C PHE A 101 8.07 18.95 -6.22
N LEU A 102 7.23 18.13 -5.58
CA LEU A 102 5.91 18.54 -5.10
C LEU A 102 5.95 19.69 -4.06
N PRO A 103 6.87 19.74 -3.06
CA PRO A 103 6.93 20.85 -2.12
C PRO A 103 7.21 22.20 -2.78
N ARG A 104 8.02 22.22 -3.85
CA ARG A 104 8.28 23.45 -4.62
C ARG A 104 7.04 23.90 -5.37
N LEU A 105 6.34 22.95 -6.01
CA LEU A 105 5.10 23.22 -6.76
C LEU A 105 3.99 23.75 -5.84
N LEU A 106 3.83 23.18 -4.65
CA LEU A 106 2.81 23.58 -3.67
C LEU A 106 3.26 24.74 -2.77
N ARG A 107 4.47 25.26 -2.94
CA ARG A 107 5.04 26.30 -2.09
C ARG A 107 4.87 25.97 -0.59
N THR A 108 5.15 24.74 -0.22
CA THR A 108 5.01 24.28 1.17
C THR A 108 6.00 25.00 2.08
N ARG A 109 5.64 25.16 3.34
CA ARG A 109 6.56 25.72 4.35
C ARG A 109 7.80 24.82 4.46
N SER A 110 8.96 25.37 4.73
CA SER A 110 10.22 24.61 4.81
C SER A 110 10.13 23.45 5.84
N GLY A 111 9.44 23.68 6.97
CA GLY A 111 9.21 22.64 7.97
C GLY A 111 8.34 21.46 7.51
N ASP A 112 7.44 21.68 6.55
CA ASP A 112 6.51 20.66 6.04
C ASP A 112 7.04 19.94 4.79
N ALA A 113 8.14 20.43 4.18
CA ALA A 113 8.62 19.95 2.90
C ALA A 113 9.03 18.47 2.94
N GLY A 114 9.73 18.02 3.99
CA GLY A 114 10.10 16.62 4.20
C GLY A 114 8.86 15.74 4.34
N ALA A 115 7.92 16.12 5.21
CA ALA A 115 6.66 15.40 5.39
C ALA A 115 5.87 15.31 4.08
N THR A 116 5.77 16.41 3.30
CA THR A 116 5.10 16.44 2.00
C THR A 116 5.71 15.43 1.03
N ARG A 117 7.04 15.34 0.97
CA ARG A 117 7.73 14.36 0.11
C ARG A 117 7.40 12.91 0.54
N LEU A 118 7.47 12.63 1.84
CA LEU A 118 7.25 11.28 2.34
C LEU A 118 5.80 10.82 2.17
N VAL A 119 4.81 11.62 2.53
CA VAL A 119 3.39 11.25 2.34
C VAL A 119 3.01 11.10 0.87
N THR A 120 3.75 11.74 -0.03
CA THR A 120 3.54 11.61 -1.48
C THR A 120 4.26 10.40 -2.06
N ALA A 121 5.52 10.16 -1.67
CA ALA A 121 6.31 9.05 -2.21
C ALA A 121 5.84 7.69 -1.69
N PHE A 122 5.51 7.59 -0.40
CA PHE A 122 5.30 6.32 0.28
C PHE A 122 3.82 6.03 0.56
N GLY A 123 3.31 4.99 -0.09
CA GLY A 123 1.94 4.50 0.08
C GLY A 123 1.82 3.44 1.18
N ASN A 124 0.61 3.27 1.70
CA ASN A 124 0.30 2.26 2.70
C ASN A 124 0.18 0.87 2.05
N VAL A 125 1.33 0.33 1.60
CA VAL A 125 1.40 -0.96 0.91
C VAL A 125 0.96 -2.10 1.84
N GLY A 126 1.43 -2.14 3.09
CA GLY A 126 1.15 -3.26 4.00
C GLY A 126 -0.32 -3.36 4.39
N PHE A 127 -0.90 -2.29 4.94
CA PHE A 127 -2.28 -2.32 5.47
C PHE A 127 -3.37 -2.16 4.40
N VAL A 128 -3.08 -1.48 3.28
CA VAL A 128 -4.04 -1.26 2.20
C VAL A 128 -3.63 -2.02 0.94
N GLY A 129 -2.38 -1.90 0.52
CA GLY A 129 -1.91 -2.42 -0.76
C GLY A 129 -2.03 -3.93 -0.87
N LEU A 130 -1.45 -4.69 0.06
CA LEU A 130 -1.50 -6.16 0.00
C LEU A 130 -2.94 -6.70 0.10
N PRO A 131 -3.81 -6.24 1.02
CA PRO A 131 -5.23 -6.60 1.01
C PRO A 131 -5.96 -6.29 -0.29
N VAL A 132 -5.69 -5.14 -0.90
CA VAL A 132 -6.32 -4.76 -2.17
C VAL A 132 -5.80 -5.61 -3.33
N VAL A 133 -4.50 -5.92 -3.36
CA VAL A 133 -3.91 -6.85 -4.34
C VAL A 133 -4.56 -8.24 -4.22
N ALA A 134 -4.67 -8.78 -3.01
CA ALA A 134 -5.36 -10.06 -2.75
C ALA A 134 -6.80 -10.04 -3.26
N ALA A 135 -7.52 -8.95 -2.99
CA ALA A 135 -8.90 -8.80 -3.41
C ALA A 135 -9.10 -8.74 -4.93
N ILE A 136 -8.15 -8.17 -5.67
CA ILE A 136 -8.27 -7.90 -7.11
C ILE A 136 -7.59 -8.97 -7.97
N PHE A 137 -6.37 -9.32 -7.61
CA PHE A 137 -5.51 -10.20 -8.42
C PHE A 137 -5.41 -11.62 -7.86
N GLY A 138 -5.88 -11.86 -6.62
CA GLY A 138 -5.78 -13.15 -5.92
C GLY A 138 -4.67 -13.16 -4.87
N ASP A 139 -4.78 -14.13 -3.95
CA ASP A 139 -3.87 -14.25 -2.80
C ASP A 139 -2.44 -14.58 -3.24
N GLU A 140 -2.28 -15.31 -4.33
CA GLU A 140 -0.98 -15.66 -4.91
C GLU A 140 -0.20 -14.42 -5.38
N MET A 141 -0.89 -13.37 -5.82
CA MET A 141 -0.25 -12.14 -6.28
C MET A 141 0.28 -11.26 -5.14
N VAL A 142 -0.11 -11.54 -3.89
CA VAL A 142 0.42 -10.87 -2.69
C VAL A 142 1.93 -11.08 -2.54
N PHE A 143 2.44 -12.26 -2.92
CA PHE A 143 3.89 -12.51 -2.95
C PHE A 143 4.61 -11.48 -3.83
N PHE A 144 4.18 -11.33 -5.09
CA PHE A 144 4.81 -10.37 -6.01
C PHE A 144 4.66 -8.92 -5.52
N ALA A 145 3.50 -8.56 -4.99
CA ALA A 145 3.29 -7.24 -4.39
C ALA A 145 4.20 -7.02 -3.17
N SER A 146 4.48 -8.05 -2.38
CA SER A 146 5.35 -7.96 -1.21
C SER A 146 6.81 -7.67 -1.55
N LEU A 147 7.26 -8.02 -2.76
CA LEU A 147 8.59 -7.67 -3.26
C LEU A 147 8.83 -6.15 -3.25
N CYS A 148 7.75 -5.33 -3.31
CA CYS A 148 7.83 -3.88 -3.15
C CYS A 148 8.41 -3.47 -1.79
N ASN A 149 8.26 -4.29 -0.74
CA ASN A 149 8.78 -3.96 0.59
C ASN A 149 10.30 -3.70 0.58
N ILE A 150 11.05 -4.36 -0.31
CA ILE A 150 12.51 -4.21 -0.40
C ILE A 150 12.88 -2.80 -0.86
N PRO A 151 12.54 -2.33 -2.08
CA PRO A 151 12.88 -0.98 -2.54
C PRO A 151 12.16 0.11 -1.73
N PHE A 152 10.93 -0.16 -1.26
CA PHE A 152 10.16 0.76 -0.42
C PHE A 152 10.87 1.06 0.90
N ASN A 153 11.24 0.03 1.69
CA ASN A 153 11.89 0.25 2.99
C ASN A 153 13.30 0.80 2.82
N LEU A 154 14.02 0.38 1.80
CA LEU A 154 15.33 0.95 1.48
C LEU A 154 15.21 2.46 1.19
N ALA A 155 14.29 2.88 0.35
CA ALA A 155 14.07 4.30 0.04
C ALA A 155 13.53 5.09 1.25
N LEU A 156 12.60 4.52 2.02
CA LEU A 156 12.00 5.17 3.18
C LEU A 156 13.02 5.46 4.28
N TYR A 157 13.83 4.46 4.65
CA TYR A 157 14.79 4.58 5.75
C TYR A 157 16.17 5.14 5.33
N SER A 158 16.40 5.37 4.04
CA SER A 158 17.56 6.12 3.53
C SER A 158 17.17 7.53 3.14
N ILE A 159 16.59 7.70 1.95
CA ILE A 159 16.21 9.00 1.37
C ILE A 159 15.15 9.68 2.24
N GLY A 160 14.13 8.93 2.68
CA GLY A 160 13.03 9.44 3.50
C GLY A 160 13.53 9.98 4.84
N ALA A 161 14.32 9.20 5.56
CA ALA A 161 14.91 9.64 6.83
C ALA A 161 15.81 10.87 6.66
N ALA A 162 16.64 10.92 5.60
CA ALA A 162 17.48 12.09 5.30
C ALA A 162 16.67 13.36 5.02
N GLN A 163 15.45 13.26 4.46
CA GLN A 163 14.58 14.41 4.22
C GLN A 163 14.00 15.02 5.51
N LEU A 164 13.93 14.26 6.59
CA LEU A 164 13.41 14.69 7.89
C LEU A 164 14.52 15.16 8.86
N SER A 165 15.72 14.57 8.77
CA SER A 165 16.82 14.85 9.72
C SER A 165 17.44 16.24 9.59
N GLY A 166 17.21 16.95 8.47
CA GLY A 166 17.82 18.26 8.23
C GLY A 166 19.36 18.19 8.08
N THR A 167 20.07 19.16 8.71
CA THR A 167 21.54 19.29 8.62
C THR A 167 22.31 18.26 9.45
N ASP A 168 21.68 17.64 10.44
CA ASP A 168 22.36 16.74 11.40
C ASP A 168 22.64 15.34 10.84
N GLY A 169 22.25 15.07 9.62
CA GLY A 169 22.48 13.82 8.90
C GLY A 169 21.75 12.61 9.51
N ALA A 170 20.82 12.02 8.77
CA ALA A 170 20.23 10.77 9.19
C ALA A 170 21.28 9.64 9.12
N ARG A 171 21.54 8.99 10.25
CA ARG A 171 22.29 7.72 10.22
C ARG A 171 21.39 6.65 9.59
N PHE A 172 21.87 6.07 8.50
CA PHE A 172 21.20 4.94 7.86
C PHE A 172 21.18 3.75 8.82
N ASP A 173 19.97 3.30 9.18
CA ASP A 173 19.76 2.13 10.05
C ASP A 173 19.20 0.97 9.23
N TRP A 174 20.08 0.08 8.78
CA TRP A 174 19.73 -1.10 8.01
C TRP A 174 18.78 -2.06 8.77
N ARG A 175 18.76 -2.01 10.12
CA ARG A 175 17.85 -2.82 10.95
C ARG A 175 16.38 -2.44 10.72
N LYS A 176 16.12 -1.17 10.43
CA LYS A 176 14.77 -0.69 10.09
C LYS A 176 14.35 -1.12 8.68
N VAL A 177 15.31 -1.30 7.78
CA VAL A 177 15.04 -1.83 6.44
C VAL A 177 14.64 -3.31 6.50
N LEU A 178 15.35 -4.11 7.32
CA LEU A 178 15.08 -5.52 7.56
C LEU A 178 13.99 -5.73 8.61
N ASN A 179 12.80 -5.19 8.35
CA ASN A 179 11.62 -5.45 9.17
C ASN A 179 10.97 -6.80 8.83
N MET A 180 10.02 -7.25 9.68
CA MET A 180 9.39 -8.58 9.52
C MET A 180 8.74 -8.81 8.14
N PRO A 181 8.03 -7.87 7.51
CA PRO A 181 7.53 -8.04 6.14
C PRO A 181 8.64 -8.25 5.10
N VAL A 182 9.79 -7.56 5.22
CA VAL A 182 10.95 -7.79 4.33
C VAL A 182 11.54 -9.17 4.56
N ILE A 183 11.71 -9.57 5.81
CA ILE A 183 12.21 -10.91 6.17
C ILE A 183 11.27 -11.99 5.63
N ALA A 184 9.95 -11.81 5.80
CA ALA A 184 8.94 -12.71 5.25
C ALA A 184 9.02 -12.81 3.72
N THR A 185 9.20 -11.67 3.03
CA THR A 185 9.37 -11.63 1.58
C THR A 185 10.62 -12.40 1.14
N LEU A 186 11.76 -12.18 1.80
CA LEU A 186 13.01 -12.91 1.51
C LEU A 186 12.86 -14.41 1.78
N LEU A 187 12.25 -14.79 2.90
CA LEU A 187 11.96 -16.19 3.24
C LEU A 187 11.03 -16.82 2.22
N SER A 188 10.02 -16.10 1.74
CA SER A 188 9.11 -16.55 0.68
C SER A 188 9.85 -16.82 -0.63
N VAL A 189 10.82 -15.97 -1.02
CA VAL A 189 11.69 -16.23 -2.18
C VAL A 189 12.48 -17.52 -1.98
N VAL A 190 13.07 -17.73 -0.79
CA VAL A 190 13.82 -18.96 -0.48
C VAL A 190 12.91 -20.18 -0.55
N LEU A 191 11.73 -20.15 0.04
CA LEU A 191 10.75 -21.25 0.02
C LEU A 191 10.34 -21.59 -1.42
N LEU A 192 10.08 -20.57 -2.24
CA LEU A 192 9.68 -20.76 -3.64
C LEU A 192 10.79 -21.41 -4.47
N LEU A 193 12.02 -20.89 -4.35
CA LEU A 193 13.16 -21.40 -5.13
C LEU A 193 13.65 -22.79 -4.66
N SER A 194 13.56 -23.06 -3.34
CA SER A 194 14.00 -24.34 -2.74
C SER A 194 12.97 -25.46 -2.94
N ARG A 195 11.71 -25.14 -3.30
CA ARG A 195 10.58 -26.08 -3.40
C ARG A 195 10.39 -26.94 -2.13
N ILE A 196 10.69 -26.34 -0.96
CA ILE A 196 10.56 -27.03 0.33
C ILE A 196 9.07 -27.27 0.62
N HIS A 197 8.70 -28.52 0.88
CA HIS A 197 7.36 -28.87 1.33
C HIS A 197 7.15 -28.45 2.76
N VAL A 198 6.22 -27.52 2.99
CA VAL A 198 5.81 -27.11 4.34
C VAL A 198 4.77 -28.12 4.86
N PRO A 199 4.94 -28.67 6.09
CA PRO A 199 3.96 -29.58 6.68
C PRO A 199 2.57 -28.95 6.76
N ALA A 200 1.52 -29.74 6.47
CA ALA A 200 0.14 -29.26 6.39
C ALA A 200 -0.31 -28.46 7.63
N VAL A 201 0.00 -28.93 8.82
CA VAL A 201 -0.34 -28.23 10.08
C VAL A 201 0.25 -26.82 10.15
N ILE A 202 1.50 -26.64 9.66
CA ILE A 202 2.15 -25.32 9.62
C ILE A 202 1.49 -24.45 8.53
N ALA A 203 1.19 -25.01 7.37
CA ALA A 203 0.50 -24.31 6.28
C ALA A 203 -0.90 -23.83 6.71
N ASP A 204 -1.68 -24.69 7.40
CA ASP A 204 -3.01 -24.35 7.92
C ASP A 204 -2.93 -23.26 9.00
N MET A 205 -1.94 -23.31 9.89
CA MET A 205 -1.69 -22.25 10.88
C MET A 205 -1.39 -20.90 10.16
N ILE A 206 -0.48 -20.91 9.18
CA ILE A 206 -0.13 -19.71 8.42
C ILE A 206 -1.36 -19.15 7.69
N SER A 207 -2.14 -20.00 7.03
CA SER A 207 -3.37 -19.61 6.33
C SER A 207 -4.41 -19.01 7.27
N THR A 208 -4.62 -19.61 8.45
CA THR A 208 -5.53 -19.09 9.47
C THR A 208 -5.13 -17.71 9.96
N LEU A 209 -3.83 -17.49 10.24
CA LEU A 209 -3.29 -16.19 10.63
C LEU A 209 -3.41 -15.17 9.49
N ALA A 210 -3.11 -15.57 8.26
CA ALA A 210 -3.24 -14.73 7.07
C ALA A 210 -4.67 -14.22 6.89
N GLY A 211 -5.67 -15.06 7.12
CA GLY A 211 -7.09 -14.69 7.04
C GLY A 211 -7.51 -13.57 7.99
N ALA A 212 -6.81 -13.39 9.11
CA ALA A 212 -7.07 -12.31 10.07
C ALA A 212 -6.47 -10.96 9.65
N THR A 213 -5.56 -10.93 8.68
CA THR A 213 -4.81 -9.71 8.29
C THR A 213 -5.72 -8.64 7.72
N ILE A 214 -6.57 -8.98 6.77
CA ILE A 214 -7.47 -8.01 6.11
C ILE A 214 -8.42 -7.36 7.12
N PRO A 215 -9.21 -8.10 7.92
CA PRO A 215 -10.15 -7.47 8.84
C PRO A 215 -9.45 -6.62 9.90
N LEU A 216 -8.35 -7.09 10.50
CA LEU A 216 -7.64 -6.31 11.50
C LEU A 216 -6.95 -5.08 10.93
N SER A 217 -6.36 -5.16 9.73
CA SER A 217 -5.79 -3.99 9.04
C SER A 217 -6.83 -2.91 8.80
N MET A 218 -8.01 -3.27 8.30
CA MET A 218 -9.10 -2.33 8.04
C MET A 218 -9.67 -1.73 9.33
N LEU A 219 -9.79 -2.52 10.40
CA LEU A 219 -10.21 -2.02 11.72
C LEU A 219 -9.21 -1.01 12.30
N ILE A 220 -7.89 -1.27 12.20
CA ILE A 220 -6.83 -0.34 12.63
C ILE A 220 -6.92 0.97 11.86
N ILE A 221 -7.07 0.90 10.54
CA ILE A 221 -7.20 2.10 9.70
C ILE A 221 -8.45 2.89 10.11
N GLY A 222 -9.59 2.22 10.24
CA GLY A 222 -10.84 2.84 10.68
C GLY A 222 -10.71 3.50 12.05
N THR A 223 -10.11 2.81 13.02
CA THR A 223 -9.82 3.36 14.36
C THR A 223 -8.92 4.59 14.27
N SER A 224 -7.88 4.57 13.44
CA SER A 224 -7.01 5.73 13.22
C SER A 224 -7.76 6.93 12.66
N LEU A 225 -8.67 6.70 11.71
CA LEU A 225 -9.53 7.75 11.15
C LEU A 225 -10.45 8.36 12.21
N GLY A 226 -10.97 7.55 13.14
CA GLY A 226 -11.83 7.99 14.23
C GLY A 226 -11.14 8.89 15.24
N ALA A 227 -9.82 8.79 15.39
CA ALA A 227 -9.00 9.60 16.30
C ALA A 227 -8.67 11.00 15.74
N ILE A 228 -8.81 11.23 14.43
CA ILE A 228 -8.45 12.48 13.78
C ILE A 228 -9.66 13.43 13.71
N SER A 229 -9.46 14.72 14.04
CA SER A 229 -10.48 15.74 13.84
C SER A 229 -10.68 16.01 12.33
N VAL A 230 -11.84 15.61 11.81
CA VAL A 230 -12.22 15.82 10.40
C VAL A 230 -12.10 17.30 10.01
N ARG A 231 -12.60 18.21 10.87
CA ARG A 231 -12.55 19.66 10.61
C ARG A 231 -11.11 20.16 10.45
N ALA A 232 -10.19 19.68 11.31
CA ALA A 232 -8.78 20.08 11.24
C ALA A 232 -8.07 19.51 9.99
N ALA A 233 -8.49 18.35 9.50
CA ALA A 233 -7.93 17.73 8.29
C ALA A 233 -8.34 18.47 7.01
N LEU A 234 -9.53 19.07 6.98
CA LEU A 234 -10.12 19.70 5.79
C LEU A 234 -9.78 21.19 5.61
N THR A 235 -9.04 21.82 6.53
CA THR A 235 -8.79 23.27 6.50
C THR A 235 -7.62 23.71 5.61
N ASP A 236 -6.69 22.80 5.28
CA ASP A 236 -5.49 23.13 4.49
C ASP A 236 -5.59 22.57 3.05
N TRP A 237 -5.67 23.45 2.06
CA TRP A 237 -5.75 23.09 0.65
C TRP A 237 -4.57 22.22 0.19
N ARG A 238 -3.39 22.33 0.84
CA ARG A 238 -2.21 21.53 0.51
C ARG A 238 -2.45 20.05 0.77
N VAL A 239 -3.25 19.70 1.76
CA VAL A 239 -3.63 18.32 2.08
C VAL A 239 -4.39 17.70 0.91
N TYR A 240 -5.29 18.49 0.27
CA TYR A 240 -6.01 18.04 -0.92
C TYR A 240 -5.07 17.85 -2.12
N ALA A 241 -4.16 18.81 -2.34
CA ALA A 241 -3.20 18.74 -3.44
C ALA A 241 -2.24 17.55 -3.30
N VAL A 242 -1.75 17.29 -2.09
CA VAL A 242 -0.92 16.12 -1.78
C VAL A 242 -1.69 14.82 -1.96
N SER A 243 -2.94 14.76 -1.48
CA SER A 243 -3.80 13.58 -1.65
C SER A 243 -4.11 13.31 -3.13
N ALA A 244 -4.39 14.36 -3.92
CA ALA A 244 -4.59 14.24 -5.36
C ALA A 244 -3.31 13.77 -6.07
N ALA A 245 -2.16 14.33 -5.72
CA ALA A 245 -0.87 13.89 -6.25
C ALA A 245 -0.64 12.40 -5.94
N ARG A 246 -0.88 11.97 -4.69
CA ARG A 246 -0.70 10.58 -4.26
C ARG A 246 -1.67 9.62 -4.94
N LEU A 247 -2.97 9.95 -4.95
CA LEU A 247 -4.01 9.02 -5.37
C LEU A 247 -4.27 9.01 -6.88
N LEU A 248 -3.92 10.08 -7.59
CA LEU A 248 -4.17 10.20 -9.02
C LEU A 248 -2.88 10.33 -9.83
N VAL A 249 -2.02 11.30 -9.48
CA VAL A 249 -0.81 11.57 -10.29
C VAL A 249 0.18 10.43 -10.19
N CYS A 250 0.46 9.91 -8.98
CA CYS A 250 1.38 8.78 -8.79
C CYS A 250 0.99 7.54 -9.60
N PRO A 251 -0.25 7.00 -9.50
CA PRO A 251 -0.62 5.81 -10.26
C PRO A 251 -0.70 6.06 -11.75
N LEU A 252 -1.19 7.23 -12.20
CA LEU A 252 -1.26 7.57 -13.61
C LEU A 252 0.12 7.69 -14.26
N LEU A 253 1.09 8.34 -13.57
CA LEU A 253 2.47 8.41 -14.04
C LEU A 253 3.14 7.03 -14.03
N THR A 254 2.91 6.23 -12.98
CA THR A 254 3.41 4.86 -12.93
C THR A 254 2.89 4.03 -14.10
N TRP A 255 1.59 4.12 -14.38
CA TRP A 255 0.98 3.45 -15.52
C TRP A 255 1.55 3.97 -16.84
N LEU A 256 1.63 5.29 -17.04
CA LEU A 256 2.11 5.91 -18.28
C LEU A 256 3.56 5.52 -18.60
N VAL A 257 4.42 5.52 -17.58
CA VAL A 257 5.85 5.23 -17.73
C VAL A 257 6.10 3.74 -17.93
N LEU A 258 5.38 2.86 -17.23
CA LEU A 258 5.63 1.42 -17.27
C LEU A 258 4.90 0.69 -18.41
N ARG A 259 3.74 1.18 -18.87
CA ARG A 259 2.91 0.51 -19.89
C ARG A 259 3.61 0.21 -21.23
N PRO A 260 4.64 0.96 -21.68
CA PRO A 260 5.36 0.61 -22.90
C PRO A 260 6.26 -0.62 -22.74
N PHE A 261 6.63 -0.98 -21.50
CA PHE A 261 7.59 -2.04 -21.18
C PHE A 261 6.93 -3.31 -20.63
N VAL A 262 5.82 -3.14 -19.89
CA VAL A 262 5.14 -4.25 -19.20
C VAL A 262 3.63 -4.14 -19.32
N SER A 263 2.93 -5.28 -19.18
CA SER A 263 1.48 -5.36 -19.30
C SER A 263 0.87 -6.36 -18.32
N GLY A 264 -0.47 -6.45 -18.27
CA GLY A 264 -1.18 -7.40 -17.43
C GLY A 264 -0.95 -7.15 -15.94
N VAL A 265 -0.79 -8.22 -15.15
CA VAL A 265 -0.63 -8.14 -13.69
C VAL A 265 0.71 -7.51 -13.30
N LEU A 266 1.77 -7.72 -14.10
CA LEU A 266 3.08 -7.10 -13.88
C LEU A 266 3.04 -5.57 -13.95
N LEU A 267 2.13 -4.98 -14.72
CA LEU A 267 1.83 -3.55 -14.71
C LEU A 267 0.80 -3.19 -13.61
N GLY A 268 -0.20 -4.05 -13.41
CA GLY A 268 -1.31 -3.81 -12.50
C GLY A 268 -0.89 -3.63 -11.05
N ILE A 269 0.00 -4.48 -10.55
CA ILE A 269 0.48 -4.43 -9.16
C ILE A 269 1.17 -3.10 -8.84
N PRO A 270 2.22 -2.63 -9.55
CA PRO A 270 2.88 -1.36 -9.22
C PRO A 270 1.95 -0.16 -9.34
N VAL A 271 1.03 -0.15 -10.30
CA VAL A 271 0.03 0.92 -10.46
C VAL A 271 -0.94 0.94 -9.27
N LEU A 272 -1.39 -0.25 -8.83
CA LEU A 272 -2.27 -0.37 -7.67
C LEU A 272 -1.58 0.05 -6.38
N LEU A 273 -0.34 -0.37 -6.15
CA LEU A 273 0.45 0.05 -4.99
C LEU A 273 0.74 1.56 -5.01
N ALA A 274 0.92 2.15 -6.19
CA ALA A 274 1.02 3.60 -6.37
C ALA A 274 -0.30 4.32 -6.06
N ALA A 275 -1.44 3.69 -6.24
CA ALA A 275 -2.77 4.24 -5.91
C ALA A 275 -3.12 4.14 -4.42
N CYS A 276 -2.33 3.44 -3.60
CA CYS A 276 -2.56 3.34 -2.17
C CYS A 276 -2.44 4.71 -1.47
N PRO A 277 -3.23 4.96 -0.41
CA PRO A 277 -3.13 6.18 0.39
C PRO A 277 -1.75 6.30 1.03
N SER A 278 -1.44 7.48 1.56
CA SER A 278 -0.16 7.74 2.23
C SER A 278 0.09 6.77 3.39
N ALA A 279 1.35 6.36 3.56
CA ALA A 279 1.74 5.35 4.55
C ALA A 279 1.70 5.90 5.98
N MET A 280 1.07 5.15 6.90
CA MET A 280 0.98 5.53 8.32
C MET A 280 2.36 5.64 8.99
N VAL A 281 3.35 4.87 8.54
CA VAL A 281 4.72 4.92 9.06
C VAL A 281 5.37 6.30 8.88
N VAL A 282 4.90 7.11 7.94
CA VAL A 282 5.42 8.48 7.75
C VAL A 282 5.15 9.37 8.95
N THR A 283 3.97 9.26 9.60
CA THR A 283 3.70 10.01 10.85
C THR A 283 4.67 9.61 11.95
N ALA A 284 4.94 8.31 12.12
CA ALA A 284 5.89 7.84 13.12
C ALA A 284 7.31 8.37 12.86
N LEU A 285 7.73 8.44 11.60
CA LEU A 285 9.01 9.05 11.22
C LEU A 285 9.01 10.56 11.48
N CYS A 286 7.95 11.28 11.14
CA CYS A 286 7.84 12.69 11.42
C CYS A 286 7.95 12.99 12.92
N LEU A 287 7.29 12.20 13.78
CA LEU A 287 7.40 12.28 15.24
C LEU A 287 8.84 12.00 15.72
N GLN A 288 9.48 10.95 15.19
CA GLN A 288 10.86 10.58 15.57
C GLN A 288 11.87 11.69 15.25
N TYR A 289 11.65 12.48 14.19
CA TYR A 289 12.51 13.55 13.75
C TYR A 289 11.98 14.96 14.14
N GLU A 290 10.99 15.01 15.04
CA GLU A 290 10.36 16.27 15.54
C GLU A 290 9.91 17.20 14.39
N ARG A 291 9.32 16.61 13.35
CA ARG A 291 8.80 17.32 12.17
C ARG A 291 7.28 17.30 12.14
N SER A 292 6.70 17.95 11.14
CA SER A 292 5.25 18.17 10.96
C SER A 292 4.41 16.87 10.89
N ASP A 293 4.31 16.13 12.00
CA ASP A 293 3.46 14.94 12.17
C ASP A 293 1.97 15.26 11.99
N ALA A 294 1.54 16.45 12.46
CA ALA A 294 0.18 16.92 12.29
C ALA A 294 -0.20 17.11 10.82
N PHE A 295 0.71 17.62 9.97
CA PHE A 295 0.48 17.74 8.52
C PHE A 295 0.45 16.36 7.85
N ALA A 296 1.40 15.49 8.20
CA ALA A 296 1.44 14.13 7.70
C ALA A 296 0.16 13.35 8.05
N SER A 297 -0.31 13.44 9.29
CA SER A 297 -1.55 12.81 9.76
C SER A 297 -2.78 13.27 8.97
N LYS A 298 -2.90 14.58 8.66
CA LYS A 298 -4.00 15.12 7.83
C LYS A 298 -3.95 14.55 6.41
N CYS A 299 -2.76 14.48 5.79
CA CYS A 299 -2.59 13.90 4.46
C CYS A 299 -2.95 12.41 4.44
N ILE A 300 -2.51 11.64 5.46
CA ILE A 300 -2.85 10.23 5.60
C ILE A 300 -4.36 10.06 5.75
N PHE A 301 -5.00 10.85 6.63
CA PHE A 301 -6.44 10.82 6.81
C PHE A 301 -7.19 11.04 5.49
N LEU A 302 -6.95 12.17 4.83
CA LEU A 302 -7.68 12.52 3.63
C LEU A 302 -7.42 11.54 2.48
N SER A 303 -6.15 11.17 2.25
CA SER A 303 -5.81 10.20 1.23
C SER A 303 -6.45 8.82 1.49
N THR A 304 -6.55 8.39 2.77
CA THR A 304 -7.19 7.12 3.12
C THR A 304 -8.70 7.16 2.85
N VAL A 305 -9.38 8.23 3.23
CA VAL A 305 -10.82 8.38 2.94
C VAL A 305 -11.07 8.42 1.43
N LEU A 306 -10.30 9.21 0.68
CA LEU A 306 -10.46 9.33 -0.76
C LEU A 306 -10.08 8.04 -1.51
N SER A 307 -9.14 7.24 -0.99
CA SER A 307 -8.70 6.00 -1.62
C SER A 307 -9.83 4.97 -1.76
N ALA A 308 -10.82 5.02 -0.89
CA ALA A 308 -12.02 4.18 -0.97
C ALA A 308 -12.78 4.33 -2.29
N VAL A 309 -12.70 5.51 -2.91
CA VAL A 309 -13.34 5.83 -4.19
C VAL A 309 -12.31 5.80 -5.34
N THR A 310 -11.11 6.36 -5.11
CA THR A 310 -10.13 6.51 -6.20
C THR A 310 -9.51 5.19 -6.64
N ILE A 311 -9.31 4.21 -5.74
CA ILE A 311 -8.77 2.89 -6.12
C ILE A 311 -9.75 2.16 -7.06
N PRO A 312 -11.04 1.95 -6.73
CA PRO A 312 -11.99 1.33 -7.65
C PRO A 312 -12.10 2.06 -8.99
N LEU A 313 -12.10 3.40 -8.96
CA LEU A 313 -12.19 4.22 -10.17
C LEU A 313 -10.97 4.04 -11.08
N LEU A 314 -9.77 4.01 -10.53
CA LEU A 314 -8.53 3.80 -11.29
C LEU A 314 -8.47 2.39 -11.90
N ILE A 315 -8.91 1.37 -11.15
CA ILE A 315 -8.98 0.01 -11.68
C ILE A 315 -9.96 -0.05 -12.85
N TRP A 316 -11.12 0.57 -12.72
CA TRP A 316 -12.11 0.63 -13.80
C TRP A 316 -11.59 1.37 -15.04
N LEU A 317 -10.80 2.44 -14.83
CA LEU A 317 -10.29 3.28 -15.92
C LEU A 317 -9.10 2.65 -16.66
N LEU A 318 -8.20 1.97 -15.93
CA LEU A 318 -6.90 1.54 -16.44
C LEU A 318 -6.84 0.06 -16.84
N PHE A 319 -7.76 -0.77 -16.30
CA PHE A 319 -7.81 -2.24 -16.50
C PHE A 319 -9.20 -2.72 -16.91
#